data_5e46f5300ba931fc4060f72badf84fac
#
_entry.id   5e46f5300ba931fc4060f72badf84fac
#
_cell.length_a   1.000
_cell.length_b   1.000
_cell.length_c   1.000
_cell.angle_alpha   90.00
_cell.angle_beta   90.00
_cell.angle_gamma   90.00
#
_symmetry.space_group_name_H-M   'P 1'
#
loop_
_entity.id
_entity.type
_entity.pdbx_description
1 polymer ?
#
loop_
_entity_poly.entity_id
_entity_poly.type
_entity_poly.pdbx_seq_one_letter_code
_entity_poly.pdbx_strand_id
1 'polypeptide(L)'
;MVRISRRLVRDYRRAPNEFSQELFAELPARYSAIAQILSFAQDWRWRRAMVGRITGVQPRVILDVACGPCTVTKRLAAVTGARIVSLDLSDAMLREGQRVLKKASLTSKVALVRARAEQLPFPDASFDTLTFTYLLRYVEDPAATLREIARVVKPGGAISSLEFAVPPRPLWHAAWWIYTRAVLPVGGFLTGGRPWWAAGRFLGPSITQHYRLYPLDWTRDAWLRAGIDHVEMRPMSLGGGVVISGYRRD
;
A
#
# COMPACT_ATOMS: atom_id res chain seq x y z
N MET A 1 -1.21 9.35 25.29
CA MET A 1 -1.96 10.42 24.56
C MET A 1 -1.05 10.96 23.45
N VAL A 2 -1.07 10.29 22.28
CA VAL A 2 -0.22 10.68 21.14
C VAL A 2 -0.73 12.01 20.61
N ARG A 3 -0.03 13.09 20.91
CA ARG A 3 -0.20 14.35 20.20
C ARG A 3 0.45 14.15 18.83
N ILE A 4 -0.35 13.82 17.81
CA ILE A 4 0.08 14.02 16.42
C ILE A 4 0.19 15.53 16.21
N SER A 5 1.30 16.06 16.67
CA SER A 5 1.63 17.48 16.62
C SER A 5 2.25 17.81 15.24
N ARG A 6 2.37 19.10 14.95
CA ARG A 6 3.15 19.59 13.78
C ARG A 6 4.60 19.02 13.75
N ARG A 7 5.13 18.54 14.87
CA ARG A 7 6.39 17.78 14.98
C ARG A 7 6.33 16.47 14.16
N LEU A 8 5.26 15.66 14.27
CA LEU A 8 5.13 14.37 13.59
C LEU A 8 5.18 14.48 12.05
N VAL A 9 4.64 15.56 11.47
CA VAL A 9 4.74 15.79 10.01
C VAL A 9 6.19 16.15 9.62
N ARG A 10 6.97 16.72 10.52
CA ARG A 10 8.39 16.99 10.31
C ARG A 10 9.25 15.75 10.54
N ASP A 11 8.86 14.90 11.49
CA ASP A 11 9.55 13.66 11.87
C ASP A 11 9.29 12.53 10.86
N TYR A 12 8.14 12.54 10.16
CA TYR A 12 7.82 11.61 9.08
C TYR A 12 8.94 11.47 8.03
N ARG A 13 9.64 12.57 7.69
CA ARG A 13 10.74 12.54 6.72
C ARG A 13 12.05 11.96 7.28
N ARG A 14 12.24 12.02 8.59
CA ARG A 14 13.47 11.56 9.25
C ARG A 14 13.44 10.08 9.58
N ALA A 15 12.25 9.56 9.86
CA ALA A 15 12.04 8.16 10.22
C ALA A 15 10.66 7.67 9.73
N PRO A 16 10.44 7.52 8.39
CA PRO A 16 9.13 7.18 7.84
C PRO A 16 8.62 5.82 8.33
N ASN A 17 9.50 4.86 8.57
CA ASN A 17 9.14 3.56 9.11
C ASN A 17 8.65 3.64 10.56
N GLU A 18 9.34 4.36 11.43
CA GLU A 18 8.93 4.55 12.83
C GLU A 18 7.58 5.27 12.89
N PHE A 19 7.46 6.33 12.11
CA PHE A 19 6.21 7.06 12.00
C PHE A 19 5.05 6.18 11.53
N SER A 20 5.27 5.33 10.53
CA SER A 20 4.24 4.42 10.04
C SER A 20 3.82 3.41 11.10
N GLN A 21 4.76 2.85 11.85
CA GLN A 21 4.47 1.95 12.96
C GLN A 21 3.59 2.62 14.03
N GLU A 22 3.95 3.84 14.46
CA GLU A 22 3.16 4.59 15.44
C GLU A 22 1.76 4.91 14.92
N LEU A 23 1.65 5.41 13.68
CA LEU A 23 0.38 5.74 13.07
C LEU A 23 -0.55 4.53 12.97
N PHE A 24 -0.01 3.40 12.50
CA PHE A 24 -0.78 2.19 12.28
C PHE A 24 -0.95 1.32 13.54
N ALA A 25 -0.25 1.59 14.63
CA ALA A 25 -0.44 0.86 15.89
C ALA A 25 -1.85 1.06 16.49
N GLU A 26 -2.46 2.23 16.29
CA GLU A 26 -3.76 2.59 16.86
C GLU A 26 -4.95 2.34 15.92
N LEU A 27 -4.71 2.00 14.64
CA LEU A 27 -5.74 1.90 13.61
C LEU A 27 -6.29 0.49 13.29
N PRO A 28 -5.71 -0.66 13.73
CA PRO A 28 -6.01 -1.97 13.16
C PRO A 28 -7.46 -2.40 13.30
N ALA A 29 -8.08 -2.13 14.45
CA ALA A 29 -9.46 -2.48 14.68
C ALA A 29 -10.39 -1.75 13.69
N ARG A 30 -11.15 -2.51 12.94
CA ARG A 30 -12.07 -2.00 11.90
C ARG A 30 -11.40 -1.24 10.76
N TYR A 31 -10.05 -1.33 10.61
CA TYR A 31 -9.31 -0.58 9.58
C TYR A 31 -9.96 -0.71 8.20
N SER A 32 -10.18 -1.95 7.74
CA SER A 32 -10.76 -2.19 6.42
C SER A 32 -12.16 -1.59 6.26
N ALA A 33 -13.01 -1.67 7.28
CA ALA A 33 -14.37 -1.12 7.22
C ALA A 33 -14.36 0.42 7.17
N ILE A 34 -13.57 1.05 8.04
CA ILE A 34 -13.47 2.52 8.06
C ILE A 34 -12.82 3.05 6.77
N ALA A 35 -11.76 2.40 6.28
CA ALA A 35 -11.14 2.76 5.02
C ALA A 35 -12.13 2.66 3.83
N GLN A 36 -12.99 1.64 3.81
CA GLN A 36 -14.05 1.52 2.79
C GLN A 36 -15.06 2.65 2.88
N ILE A 37 -15.55 2.98 4.08
CA ILE A 37 -16.50 4.09 4.29
C ILE A 37 -15.86 5.40 3.84
N LEU A 38 -14.66 5.72 4.32
CA LEU A 38 -13.97 6.97 4.04
C LEU A 38 -13.57 7.09 2.56
N SER A 39 -13.30 5.99 1.87
CA SER A 39 -12.99 6.00 0.44
C SER A 39 -14.23 5.93 -0.47
N PHE A 40 -15.46 5.95 0.09
CA PHE A 40 -16.68 5.70 -0.65
C PHE A 40 -16.58 4.42 -1.50
N ALA A 41 -16.07 3.34 -0.90
CA ALA A 41 -15.79 2.04 -1.52
C ALA A 41 -14.79 2.08 -2.71
N GLN A 42 -14.10 3.21 -2.97
CA GLN A 42 -13.11 3.29 -4.05
C GLN A 42 -11.89 2.42 -3.74
N ASP A 43 -11.42 2.35 -2.50
CA ASP A 43 -10.30 1.49 -2.10
C ASP A 43 -10.52 0.02 -2.51
N TRP A 44 -11.74 -0.51 -2.37
CA TRP A 44 -12.07 -1.86 -2.82
C TRP A 44 -11.96 -2.02 -4.33
N ARG A 45 -12.44 -1.05 -5.12
CA ARG A 45 -12.33 -1.06 -6.59
C ARG A 45 -10.87 -0.98 -7.06
N TRP A 46 -10.07 -0.14 -6.39
CA TRP A 46 -8.65 0.01 -6.71
C TRP A 46 -7.87 -1.27 -6.42
N ARG A 47 -8.07 -1.88 -5.24
CA ARG A 47 -7.45 -3.18 -4.89
C ARG A 47 -7.88 -4.29 -5.86
N ARG A 48 -9.13 -4.28 -6.31
CA ARG A 48 -9.60 -5.21 -7.33
C ARG A 48 -8.85 -5.02 -8.65
N ALA A 49 -8.68 -3.79 -9.10
CA ALA A 49 -7.95 -3.47 -10.31
C ALA A 49 -6.47 -3.89 -10.22
N MET A 50 -5.83 -3.65 -9.07
CA MET A 50 -4.46 -4.07 -8.80
C MET A 50 -4.31 -5.61 -8.84
N VAL A 51 -5.14 -6.34 -8.12
CA VAL A 51 -5.11 -7.81 -8.09
C VAL A 51 -5.35 -8.40 -9.47
N GLY A 52 -6.25 -7.81 -10.27
CA GLY A 52 -6.50 -8.26 -11.64
C GLY A 52 -5.28 -8.18 -12.57
N ARG A 53 -4.24 -7.39 -12.22
CA ARG A 53 -3.01 -7.29 -13.03
C ARG A 53 -2.09 -8.48 -12.89
N ILE A 54 -2.20 -9.24 -11.81
CA ILE A 54 -1.30 -10.37 -11.54
C ILE A 54 -1.97 -11.74 -11.73
N THR A 55 -3.28 -11.81 -11.88
CA THR A 55 -4.00 -13.07 -11.99
C THR A 55 -3.77 -13.78 -13.34
N GLY A 56 -3.38 -13.05 -14.38
CA GLY A 56 -3.11 -13.57 -15.71
C GLY A 56 -1.88 -14.48 -15.79
N VAL A 57 -0.94 -14.37 -14.84
CA VAL A 57 0.30 -15.19 -14.83
C VAL A 57 0.18 -16.50 -14.04
N GLN A 58 -0.98 -16.80 -13.48
CA GLN A 58 -1.24 -18.02 -12.69
C GLN A 58 -0.14 -18.34 -11.66
N PRO A 59 0.16 -17.44 -10.72
CA PRO A 59 1.29 -17.59 -9.80
C PRO A 59 1.08 -18.78 -8.86
N ARG A 60 2.18 -19.45 -8.49
CA ARG A 60 2.20 -20.50 -7.45
C ARG A 60 2.53 -19.91 -6.08
N VAL A 61 3.39 -18.90 -6.03
CA VAL A 61 3.83 -18.22 -4.80
C VAL A 61 3.77 -16.71 -5.00
N ILE A 62 3.02 -16.02 -4.13
CA ILE A 62 2.83 -14.57 -4.15
C ILE A 62 3.43 -13.96 -2.89
N LEU A 63 4.12 -12.82 -3.03
CA LEU A 63 4.48 -11.94 -1.91
C LEU A 63 3.56 -10.73 -1.89
N ASP A 64 2.91 -10.48 -0.75
CA ASP A 64 2.09 -9.28 -0.50
C ASP A 64 2.79 -8.39 0.53
N VAL A 65 3.46 -7.34 0.08
CA VAL A 65 4.27 -6.43 0.91
C VAL A 65 3.42 -5.27 1.42
N ALA A 66 3.65 -4.86 2.66
CA ALA A 66 2.81 -3.90 3.39
C ALA A 66 1.34 -4.37 3.39
N CYS A 67 1.13 -5.65 3.74
CA CYS A 67 -0.17 -6.31 3.66
C CYS A 67 -1.22 -5.72 4.61
N GLY A 68 -0.79 -4.97 5.63
CA GLY A 68 -1.67 -4.43 6.66
C GLY A 68 -2.51 -5.53 7.31
N PRO A 69 -3.84 -5.34 7.44
CA PRO A 69 -4.75 -6.35 7.99
C PRO A 69 -5.15 -7.41 6.95
N CYS A 70 -4.28 -7.73 5.99
CA CYS A 70 -4.46 -8.78 4.97
C CYS A 70 -5.70 -8.60 4.05
N THR A 71 -6.09 -7.36 3.76
CA THR A 71 -7.25 -7.09 2.88
C THR A 71 -6.96 -7.52 1.43
N VAL A 72 -5.76 -7.22 0.92
CA VAL A 72 -5.30 -7.68 -0.41
C VAL A 72 -5.01 -9.16 -0.40
N THR A 73 -4.29 -9.64 0.61
CA THR A 73 -3.98 -11.07 0.82
C THR A 73 -5.23 -11.95 0.71
N LYS A 74 -6.30 -11.59 1.45
CA LYS A 74 -7.58 -12.31 1.40
C LYS A 74 -8.15 -12.37 -0.02
N ARG A 75 -8.03 -11.27 -0.77
CA ARG A 75 -8.50 -11.20 -2.14
C ARG A 75 -7.66 -12.05 -3.09
N LEU A 76 -6.33 -12.00 -2.95
CA LEU A 76 -5.41 -12.87 -3.69
C LEU A 76 -5.73 -14.33 -3.47
N ALA A 77 -5.94 -14.75 -2.21
CA ALA A 77 -6.30 -16.13 -1.85
C ALA A 77 -7.65 -16.58 -2.42
N ALA A 78 -8.58 -15.64 -2.64
CA ALA A 78 -9.90 -15.95 -3.21
C ALA A 78 -9.88 -16.10 -4.74
N VAL A 79 -8.90 -15.48 -5.44
CA VAL A 79 -8.87 -15.47 -6.91
C VAL A 79 -7.70 -16.27 -7.50
N THR A 80 -6.80 -16.78 -6.65
CA THR A 80 -5.67 -17.62 -7.06
C THR A 80 -5.58 -18.88 -6.22
N GLY A 81 -4.96 -19.95 -6.78
CA GLY A 81 -4.56 -21.14 -6.03
C GLY A 81 -3.22 -21.01 -5.32
N ALA A 82 -2.60 -19.83 -5.33
CA ALA A 82 -1.24 -19.61 -4.86
C ALA A 82 -1.09 -19.77 -3.34
N ARG A 83 0.12 -20.12 -2.90
CA ARG A 83 0.59 -19.86 -1.54
C ARG A 83 0.94 -18.38 -1.44
N ILE A 84 0.62 -17.74 -0.33
CA ILE A 84 0.87 -16.30 -0.16
C ILE A 84 1.76 -16.10 1.07
N VAL A 85 2.81 -15.33 0.89
CA VAL A 85 3.57 -14.75 1.99
C VAL A 85 3.13 -13.29 2.12
N SER A 86 2.68 -12.89 3.30
CA SER A 86 2.21 -11.54 3.57
C SER A 86 3.09 -10.88 4.60
N LEU A 87 3.68 -9.74 4.24
CA LEU A 87 4.69 -9.07 5.02
C LEU A 87 4.22 -7.66 5.42
N ASP A 88 4.40 -7.33 6.69
CA ASP A 88 4.18 -5.98 7.21
C ASP A 88 5.18 -5.65 8.31
N LEU A 89 5.46 -4.37 8.50
CA LEU A 89 6.35 -3.91 9.57
C LEU A 89 5.63 -3.81 10.92
N SER A 90 4.30 -3.60 10.90
CA SER A 90 3.46 -3.38 12.08
C SER A 90 2.94 -4.69 12.67
N ASP A 91 3.37 -5.02 13.89
CA ASP A 91 2.83 -6.16 14.65
C ASP A 91 1.31 -6.04 14.87
N ALA A 92 0.80 -4.82 15.06
CA ALA A 92 -0.62 -4.59 15.27
C ALA A 92 -1.42 -4.95 14.02
N MET A 93 -0.92 -4.59 12.82
CA MET A 93 -1.51 -4.96 11.54
C MET A 93 -1.45 -6.47 11.30
N LEU A 94 -0.32 -7.11 11.58
CA LEU A 94 -0.17 -8.56 11.43
C LEU A 94 -1.10 -9.34 12.37
N ARG A 95 -1.27 -8.90 13.62
CA ARG A 95 -2.24 -9.51 14.55
C ARG A 95 -3.67 -9.39 14.02
N GLU A 96 -4.06 -8.26 13.46
CA GLU A 96 -5.39 -8.10 12.85
C GLU A 96 -5.50 -8.94 11.58
N GLY A 97 -4.45 -8.97 10.75
CA GLY A 97 -4.36 -9.85 9.58
C GLY A 97 -4.57 -11.32 9.93
N GLN A 98 -3.93 -11.79 11.00
CA GLN A 98 -4.11 -13.17 11.50
C GLN A 98 -5.57 -13.45 11.88
N ARG A 99 -6.27 -12.50 12.54
CA ARG A 99 -7.70 -12.64 12.86
C ARG A 99 -8.56 -12.73 11.60
N VAL A 100 -8.28 -11.86 10.61
CA VAL A 100 -8.98 -11.83 9.32
C VAL A 100 -8.78 -13.16 8.55
N LEU A 101 -7.55 -13.66 8.50
CA LEU A 101 -7.22 -14.92 7.83
C LEU A 101 -7.84 -16.13 8.54
N LYS A 102 -7.82 -16.17 9.86
CA LYS A 102 -8.48 -17.22 10.65
C LYS A 102 -9.98 -17.27 10.40
N LYS A 103 -10.64 -16.09 10.43
CA LYS A 103 -12.07 -15.97 10.12
C LYS A 103 -12.44 -16.40 8.70
N ALA A 104 -11.49 -16.28 7.77
CA ALA A 104 -11.68 -16.67 6.38
C ALA A 104 -11.18 -18.10 6.07
N SER A 105 -10.69 -18.86 7.08
CA SER A 105 -10.12 -20.22 6.92
C SER A 105 -8.94 -20.26 5.92
N LEU A 106 -8.10 -19.21 5.94
CA LEU A 106 -6.98 -19.05 4.99
C LEU A 106 -5.59 -19.27 5.63
N THR A 107 -5.53 -19.65 6.90
CA THR A 107 -4.26 -19.78 7.66
C THR A 107 -3.32 -20.88 7.11
N SER A 108 -3.84 -21.87 6.39
CA SER A 108 -3.01 -22.89 5.74
C SER A 108 -2.40 -22.45 4.41
N LYS A 109 -2.94 -21.40 3.81
CA LYS A 109 -2.47 -20.85 2.51
C LYS A 109 -1.59 -19.61 2.65
N VAL A 110 -1.61 -18.94 3.80
CA VAL A 110 -0.97 -17.64 4.02
C VAL A 110 0.00 -17.70 5.18
N ALA A 111 1.25 -17.37 4.93
CA ALA A 111 2.26 -17.14 5.96
C ALA A 111 2.38 -15.63 6.25
N LEU A 112 2.43 -15.25 7.53
CA LEU A 112 2.65 -13.86 7.95
C LEU A 112 4.11 -13.68 8.38
N VAL A 113 4.77 -12.63 7.90
CA VAL A 113 6.16 -12.30 8.19
C VAL A 113 6.25 -10.85 8.64
N ARG A 114 6.98 -10.60 9.73
CA ARG A 114 7.32 -9.23 10.14
C ARG A 114 8.67 -8.86 9.56
N ALA A 115 8.71 -7.89 8.65
CA ALA A 115 9.95 -7.36 8.09
C ALA A 115 9.74 -5.97 7.47
N ARG A 116 10.86 -5.31 7.12
CA ARG A 116 10.89 -4.06 6.36
C ARG A 116 10.88 -4.37 4.86
N ALA A 117 10.18 -3.53 4.09
CA ALA A 117 10.15 -3.65 2.64
C ALA A 117 11.49 -3.29 1.98
N GLU A 118 12.31 -2.50 2.65
CA GLU A 118 13.65 -2.10 2.20
C GLU A 118 14.70 -3.21 2.33
N GLN A 119 14.37 -4.27 3.11
CA GLN A 119 15.25 -5.42 3.33
C GLN A 119 14.39 -6.68 3.50
N LEU A 120 14.02 -7.29 2.39
CA LEU A 120 13.15 -8.45 2.37
C LEU A 120 13.94 -9.72 2.76
N PRO A 121 13.48 -10.50 3.77
CA PRO A 121 14.20 -11.66 4.27
C PRO A 121 14.03 -12.90 3.36
N PHE A 122 14.16 -12.70 2.06
CA PHE A 122 13.98 -13.75 1.06
C PHE A 122 15.13 -13.74 0.05
N PRO A 123 15.53 -14.92 -0.46
CA PRO A 123 16.48 -15.01 -1.57
C PRO A 123 15.97 -14.33 -2.84
N ASP A 124 16.87 -14.08 -3.77
CA ASP A 124 16.54 -13.59 -5.11
C ASP A 124 15.58 -14.57 -5.81
N ALA A 125 14.70 -14.04 -6.66
CA ALA A 125 13.83 -14.83 -7.52
C ALA A 125 12.98 -15.89 -6.77
N SER A 126 12.50 -15.57 -5.56
CA SER A 126 11.73 -16.48 -4.70
C SER A 126 10.24 -16.52 -5.03
N PHE A 127 9.70 -15.46 -5.64
CA PHE A 127 8.26 -15.28 -5.85
C PHE A 127 7.91 -15.16 -7.33
N ASP A 128 6.80 -15.78 -7.74
CA ASP A 128 6.29 -15.66 -9.11
C ASP A 128 5.69 -14.27 -9.35
N THR A 129 5.18 -13.66 -8.29
CA THR A 129 4.47 -12.38 -8.37
C THR A 129 4.54 -11.64 -7.04
N LEU A 130 4.47 -10.30 -7.10
CA LEU A 130 4.48 -9.46 -5.91
C LEU A 130 3.41 -8.36 -5.99
N THR A 131 2.75 -8.10 -4.85
CA THR A 131 1.88 -6.94 -4.68
C THR A 131 2.34 -6.07 -3.52
N PHE A 132 2.10 -4.76 -3.60
CA PHE A 132 2.24 -3.86 -2.46
C PHE A 132 1.22 -2.71 -2.53
N THR A 133 0.82 -2.21 -1.35
CA THR A 133 -0.25 -1.22 -1.27
C THR A 133 0.14 -0.09 -0.32
N TYR A 134 0.14 1.16 -0.84
CA TYR A 134 0.43 2.38 -0.07
C TYR A 134 1.78 2.38 0.64
N LEU A 135 2.79 1.76 0.04
CA LEU A 135 4.10 1.50 0.63
C LEU A 135 5.08 2.65 0.45
N LEU A 136 5.26 3.13 -0.82
CA LEU A 136 6.42 3.95 -1.19
C LEU A 136 6.50 5.28 -0.46
N ARG A 137 5.41 5.72 0.13
CA ARG A 137 5.38 6.93 0.96
C ARG A 137 5.96 6.72 2.36
N TYR A 138 6.10 5.49 2.82
CA TYR A 138 6.53 5.14 4.17
C TYR A 138 7.92 4.50 4.25
N VAL A 139 8.65 4.50 3.14
CA VAL A 139 10.03 4.00 3.08
C VAL A 139 11.03 5.15 3.01
N GLU A 140 12.27 4.91 3.42
CA GLU A 140 13.34 5.90 3.42
C GLU A 140 13.80 6.23 2.01
N ASP A 141 14.03 5.20 1.17
CA ASP A 141 14.40 5.32 -0.24
C ASP A 141 13.45 4.50 -1.12
N PRO A 142 12.49 5.14 -1.79
CA PRO A 142 11.56 4.46 -2.69
C PRO A 142 12.25 3.74 -3.86
N ALA A 143 13.36 4.29 -4.39
CA ALA A 143 14.07 3.68 -5.50
C ALA A 143 14.83 2.42 -5.06
N ALA A 144 15.49 2.44 -3.90
CA ALA A 144 16.11 1.27 -3.31
C ALA A 144 15.08 0.18 -2.97
N THR A 145 13.94 0.57 -2.41
CA THR A 145 12.84 -0.34 -2.10
C THR A 145 12.29 -1.02 -3.36
N LEU A 146 12.14 -0.31 -4.46
CA LEU A 146 11.72 -0.90 -5.74
C LEU A 146 12.74 -1.91 -6.28
N ARG A 147 14.04 -1.66 -6.13
CA ARG A 147 15.09 -2.63 -6.49
C ARG A 147 14.99 -3.89 -5.62
N GLU A 148 14.76 -3.74 -4.33
CA GLU A 148 14.58 -4.85 -3.41
C GLU A 148 13.32 -5.67 -3.71
N ILE A 149 12.22 -5.01 -4.05
CA ILE A 149 10.98 -5.64 -4.53
C ILE A 149 11.24 -6.44 -5.82
N ALA A 150 11.96 -5.87 -6.79
CA ALA A 150 12.28 -6.56 -8.03
C ALA A 150 13.21 -7.75 -7.80
N ARG A 151 14.19 -7.64 -6.90
CA ARG A 151 15.15 -8.70 -6.57
C ARG A 151 14.50 -10.03 -6.23
N VAL A 152 13.47 -10.00 -5.38
CA VAL A 152 12.82 -11.21 -4.87
C VAL A 152 11.79 -11.83 -5.82
N VAL A 153 11.40 -11.13 -6.88
CA VAL A 153 10.49 -11.65 -7.91
C VAL A 153 11.30 -12.37 -8.98
N LYS A 154 10.82 -13.47 -9.50
CA LYS A 154 11.46 -14.23 -10.60
C LYS A 154 11.50 -13.40 -11.89
N PRO A 155 12.48 -13.61 -12.77
CA PRO A 155 12.46 -13.06 -14.13
C PRO A 155 11.10 -13.34 -14.82
N GLY A 156 10.56 -12.34 -15.52
CA GLY A 156 9.22 -12.40 -16.12
C GLY A 156 8.05 -12.34 -15.12
N GLY A 157 8.32 -12.32 -13.81
CA GLY A 157 7.28 -12.28 -12.77
C GLY A 157 6.59 -10.91 -12.68
N ALA A 158 5.27 -10.93 -12.44
CA ALA A 158 4.46 -9.73 -12.40
C ALA A 158 4.57 -9.00 -11.06
N ILE A 159 4.66 -7.68 -11.10
CA ILE A 159 4.63 -6.80 -9.93
C ILE A 159 3.47 -5.82 -10.10
N SER A 160 2.64 -5.66 -9.07
CA SER A 160 1.55 -4.69 -9.10
C SER A 160 1.43 -3.93 -7.80
N SER A 161 1.21 -2.63 -7.88
CA SER A 161 1.03 -1.77 -6.73
C SER A 161 -0.23 -0.93 -6.81
N LEU A 162 -0.67 -0.47 -5.65
CA LEU A 162 -1.69 0.54 -5.51
C LEU A 162 -1.15 1.67 -4.62
N GLU A 163 -1.18 2.88 -5.17
CA GLU A 163 -0.78 4.09 -4.44
C GLU A 163 -1.86 5.17 -4.53
N PHE A 164 -1.92 6.04 -3.52
CA PHE A 164 -2.64 7.29 -3.67
C PHE A 164 -1.97 8.15 -4.73
N ALA A 165 -2.73 9.05 -5.35
CA ALA A 165 -2.20 10.04 -6.25
C ALA A 165 -2.91 11.39 -6.06
N VAL A 166 -2.43 12.41 -6.75
CA VAL A 166 -3.01 13.75 -6.73
C VAL A 166 -3.64 14.00 -8.10
N PRO A 167 -4.95 14.29 -8.18
CA PRO A 167 -5.60 14.58 -9.45
C PRO A 167 -4.91 15.70 -10.23
N PRO A 168 -4.60 15.50 -11.53
CA PRO A 168 -3.87 16.50 -12.30
C PRO A 168 -4.77 17.66 -12.79
N ARG A 169 -6.09 17.44 -12.94
CA ARG A 169 -7.03 18.46 -13.42
C ARG A 169 -7.44 19.41 -12.29
N PRO A 170 -7.42 20.76 -12.50
CA PRO A 170 -7.64 21.73 -11.42
C PRO A 170 -8.92 21.53 -10.61
N LEU A 171 -10.06 21.25 -11.27
CA LEU A 171 -11.34 21.00 -10.61
C LEU A 171 -11.27 19.79 -9.67
N TRP A 172 -10.72 18.66 -10.15
CA TRP A 172 -10.59 17.44 -9.36
C TRP A 172 -9.52 17.57 -8.28
N HIS A 173 -8.49 18.36 -8.54
CA HIS A 173 -7.49 18.71 -7.53
C HIS A 173 -8.11 19.50 -6.37
N ALA A 174 -8.94 20.51 -6.66
CA ALA A 174 -9.64 21.28 -5.64
C ALA A 174 -10.60 20.40 -4.82
N ALA A 175 -11.39 19.56 -5.48
CA ALA A 175 -12.29 18.60 -4.81
C ALA A 175 -11.50 17.61 -3.92
N TRP A 176 -10.41 17.06 -4.43
CA TRP A 176 -9.51 16.18 -3.67
C TRP A 176 -8.86 16.91 -2.49
N TRP A 177 -8.48 18.17 -2.67
CA TRP A 177 -7.91 19.00 -1.61
C TRP A 177 -8.91 19.21 -0.46
N ILE A 178 -10.16 19.56 -0.77
CA ILE A 178 -11.25 19.69 0.22
C ILE A 178 -11.50 18.35 0.89
N TYR A 179 -11.63 17.29 0.11
CA TYR A 179 -11.87 15.95 0.63
C TYR A 179 -10.81 15.53 1.63
N THR A 180 -9.53 15.65 1.29
CA THR A 180 -8.44 15.17 2.14
C THR A 180 -8.16 16.06 3.36
N ARG A 181 -8.60 17.33 3.36
CA ARG A 181 -8.36 18.28 4.47
C ARG A 181 -9.58 18.54 5.35
N ALA A 182 -10.76 18.27 4.86
CA ALA A 182 -12.01 18.48 5.61
C ALA A 182 -12.78 17.17 5.78
N VAL A 183 -13.21 16.54 4.68
CA VAL A 183 -14.10 15.36 4.72
C VAL A 183 -13.42 14.17 5.38
N LEU A 184 -12.18 13.87 4.99
CA LEU A 184 -11.46 12.71 5.50
C LEU A 184 -11.15 12.81 7.01
N PRO A 185 -10.63 13.93 7.56
CA PRO A 185 -10.46 14.06 9.00
C PRO A 185 -11.77 14.00 9.78
N VAL A 186 -12.79 14.77 9.36
CA VAL A 186 -14.07 14.81 10.06
C VAL A 186 -14.78 13.45 10.01
N GLY A 187 -14.85 12.84 8.83
CA GLY A 187 -15.41 11.49 8.66
C GLY A 187 -14.62 10.44 9.46
N GLY A 188 -13.29 10.56 9.50
CA GLY A 188 -12.42 9.72 10.33
C GLY A 188 -12.74 9.85 11.82
N PHE A 189 -12.94 11.07 12.31
CA PHE A 189 -13.33 11.31 13.70
C PHE A 189 -14.69 10.68 14.03
N LEU A 190 -15.66 10.87 13.16
CA LEU A 190 -17.03 10.35 13.37
C LEU A 190 -17.11 8.82 13.31
N THR A 191 -16.26 8.17 12.51
CA THR A 191 -16.29 6.71 12.32
C THR A 191 -15.33 5.94 13.22
N GLY A 192 -14.19 6.55 13.58
CA GLY A 192 -13.11 5.87 14.31
C GLY A 192 -12.45 6.70 15.41
N GLY A 193 -12.97 7.89 15.71
CA GLY A 193 -12.48 8.74 16.80
C GLY A 193 -11.16 9.42 16.54
N ARG A 194 -10.44 9.77 17.64
CA ARG A 194 -9.19 10.54 17.59
C ARG A 194 -8.07 9.94 16.71
N PRO A 195 -7.79 8.62 16.73
CA PRO A 195 -6.76 8.04 15.87
C PRO A 195 -7.05 8.26 14.38
N TRP A 196 -8.30 8.09 13.97
CA TRP A 196 -8.73 8.30 12.59
C TRP A 196 -8.77 9.77 12.17
N TRP A 197 -9.10 10.67 13.11
CA TRP A 197 -8.93 12.12 12.90
C TRP A 197 -7.47 12.45 12.57
N ALA A 198 -6.56 11.91 13.35
CA ALA A 198 -5.14 12.13 13.17
C ALA A 198 -4.62 11.59 11.84
N ALA A 199 -5.01 10.35 11.49
CA ALA A 199 -4.69 9.73 10.20
C ALA A 199 -5.26 10.55 9.03
N GLY A 200 -6.51 11.01 9.12
CA GLY A 200 -7.14 11.84 8.10
C GLY A 200 -6.40 13.17 7.87
N ARG A 201 -6.00 13.84 8.94
CA ARG A 201 -5.20 15.09 8.84
C ARG A 201 -3.81 14.89 8.26
N PHE A 202 -3.23 13.73 8.47
CA PHE A 202 -1.90 13.39 7.94
C PHE A 202 -1.94 13.04 6.45
N LEU A 203 -2.95 12.30 5.99
CA LEU A 203 -2.98 11.71 4.64
C LEU A 203 -2.84 12.76 3.52
N GLY A 204 -3.69 13.78 3.48
CA GLY A 204 -3.66 14.78 2.41
C GLY A 204 -2.31 15.48 2.25
N PRO A 205 -1.76 16.09 3.33
CA PRO A 205 -0.43 16.72 3.28
C PRO A 205 0.68 15.75 2.88
N SER A 206 0.71 14.53 3.42
CA SER A 206 1.76 13.54 3.14
C SER A 206 1.72 13.05 1.69
N ILE A 207 0.53 12.82 1.12
CA ILE A 207 0.36 12.45 -0.29
C ILE A 207 0.86 13.59 -1.18
N THR A 208 0.40 14.83 -0.94
CA THR A 208 0.83 16.01 -1.72
C THR A 208 2.35 16.16 -1.71
N GLN A 209 2.97 15.98 -0.54
CA GLN A 209 4.40 16.10 -0.37
C GLN A 209 5.18 14.99 -1.05
N HIS A 210 4.69 13.73 -0.98
CA HIS A 210 5.31 12.61 -1.68
C HIS A 210 5.36 12.87 -3.19
N TYR A 211 4.25 13.29 -3.79
CA TYR A 211 4.19 13.54 -5.24
C TYR A 211 4.89 14.82 -5.71
N ARG A 212 5.23 15.75 -4.82
CA ARG A 212 6.16 16.84 -5.13
C ARG A 212 7.60 16.36 -5.27
N LEU A 213 8.00 15.34 -4.49
CA LEU A 213 9.35 14.77 -4.51
C LEU A 213 9.48 13.67 -5.56
N TYR A 214 8.44 12.87 -5.71
CA TYR A 214 8.36 11.69 -6.55
C TYR A 214 7.13 11.75 -7.45
N PRO A 215 7.12 12.60 -8.51
CA PRO A 215 6.02 12.65 -9.47
C PRO A 215 5.79 11.30 -10.15
N LEU A 216 4.65 11.13 -10.81
CA LEU A 216 4.34 9.87 -11.49
C LEU A 216 5.36 9.49 -12.55
N ASP A 217 5.93 10.46 -13.27
CA ASP A 217 6.99 10.21 -14.26
C ASP A 217 8.26 9.69 -13.58
N TRP A 218 8.67 10.32 -12.47
CA TRP A 218 9.77 9.81 -11.64
C TRP A 218 9.48 8.38 -11.16
N THR A 219 8.25 8.11 -10.74
CA THR A 219 7.84 6.77 -10.28
C THR A 219 7.98 5.75 -11.40
N ARG A 220 7.53 6.06 -12.63
CA ARG A 220 7.72 5.20 -13.80
C ARG A 220 9.18 4.90 -14.04
N ASP A 221 10.01 5.95 -14.06
CA ASP A 221 11.46 5.81 -14.30
C ASP A 221 12.14 5.01 -13.19
N ALA A 222 11.72 5.15 -11.93
CA ALA A 222 12.23 4.38 -10.82
C ALA A 222 11.91 2.88 -10.96
N TRP A 223 10.69 2.54 -11.43
CA TRP A 223 10.33 1.16 -11.75
C TRP A 223 11.23 0.58 -12.86
N LEU A 224 11.42 1.32 -13.96
CA LEU A 224 12.28 0.91 -15.06
C LEU A 224 13.75 0.71 -14.59
N ARG A 225 14.28 1.65 -13.78
CA ARG A 225 15.63 1.55 -13.21
C ARG A 225 15.77 0.41 -12.19
N ALA A 226 14.69 -0.01 -11.57
CA ALA A 226 14.67 -1.17 -10.69
C ALA A 226 14.66 -2.51 -11.45
N GLY A 227 14.66 -2.49 -12.78
CA GLY A 227 14.60 -3.69 -13.62
C GLY A 227 13.18 -4.24 -13.78
N ILE A 228 12.18 -3.35 -13.74
CA ILE A 228 10.77 -3.70 -13.99
C ILE A 228 10.36 -3.07 -15.32
N ASP A 229 10.05 -3.89 -16.31
CA ASP A 229 9.68 -3.46 -17.66
C ASP A 229 8.16 -3.48 -17.88
N HIS A 230 7.72 -2.98 -19.03
CA HIS A 230 6.29 -2.88 -19.39
C HIS A 230 5.45 -2.17 -18.33
N VAL A 231 6.00 -1.08 -17.76
CA VAL A 231 5.36 -0.33 -16.68
C VAL A 231 4.10 0.36 -17.19
N GLU A 232 2.96 -0.13 -16.74
CA GLU A 232 1.65 0.49 -16.97
C GLU A 232 1.19 1.23 -15.72
N MET A 233 0.70 2.45 -15.90
CA MET A 233 0.14 3.28 -14.84
C MET A 233 -1.32 3.61 -15.15
N ARG A 234 -2.24 3.09 -14.35
CA ARG A 234 -3.68 3.30 -14.51
C ARG A 234 -4.20 4.24 -13.43
N PRO A 235 -4.56 5.48 -13.79
CA PRO A 235 -5.23 6.40 -12.85
C PRO A 235 -6.58 5.85 -12.41
N MET A 236 -6.89 6.03 -11.13
CA MET A 236 -8.14 5.61 -10.50
C MET A 236 -8.85 6.83 -9.93
N SER A 237 -10.21 6.81 -9.95
CA SER A 237 -11.05 7.85 -9.34
C SER A 237 -10.57 9.27 -9.66
N LEU A 238 -10.55 9.61 -10.95
CA LEU A 238 -10.18 10.94 -11.47
C LEU A 238 -8.73 11.38 -11.14
N GLY A 239 -7.88 10.42 -10.79
CA GLY A 239 -6.48 10.65 -10.45
C GLY A 239 -6.19 10.71 -8.94
N GLY A 240 -7.16 10.35 -8.08
CA GLY A 240 -6.94 10.26 -6.62
C GLY A 240 -6.18 9.00 -6.18
N GLY A 241 -6.05 8.03 -7.07
CA GLY A 241 -5.24 6.83 -6.89
C GLY A 241 -4.60 6.40 -8.20
N VAL A 242 -3.62 5.51 -8.12
CA VAL A 242 -2.96 4.90 -9.27
C VAL A 242 -2.65 3.45 -9.01
N VAL A 243 -3.00 2.59 -9.95
CA VAL A 243 -2.52 1.20 -10.01
C VAL A 243 -1.33 1.18 -10.98
N ILE A 244 -0.21 0.66 -10.51
CA ILE A 244 1.02 0.53 -11.31
C ILE A 244 1.32 -0.96 -11.43
N SER A 245 1.67 -1.41 -12.61
CA SER A 245 2.05 -2.81 -12.85
C SER A 245 3.16 -2.90 -13.88
N GLY A 246 3.94 -3.97 -13.80
CA GLY A 246 5.02 -4.29 -14.72
C GLY A 246 5.54 -5.69 -14.47
N TYR A 247 6.59 -6.06 -15.19
CA TYR A 247 7.20 -7.38 -15.09
C TYR A 247 8.69 -7.24 -14.78
N ARG A 248 9.22 -8.10 -13.89
CA ARG A 248 10.67 -8.13 -13.69
C ARG A 248 11.36 -8.49 -15.00
N ARG A 249 12.37 -7.71 -15.36
CA ARG A 249 13.26 -8.00 -16.50
C ARG A 249 13.97 -9.35 -16.30
N ASP A 250 14.24 -10.03 -17.40
CA ASP A 250 15.03 -11.28 -17.44
C ASP A 250 16.46 -11.10 -16.95
#